data_a0a8072287bc7ec85f01d0833f067d72
#
_entry.id   a0a8072287bc7ec85f01d0833f067d72
#
_cell.length_a   1.000
_cell.length_b   1.000
_cell.length_c   1.000
_cell.angle_alpha   90.00
_cell.angle_beta   90.00
_cell.angle_gamma   90.00
#
_symmetry.space_group_name_H-M   'P 1'
#
loop_
_entity.id
_entity.type
_entity.pdbx_description
1 polymer ?
#
loop_
_entity_poly.entity_id
_entity_poly.type
_entity_poly.pdbx_seq_one_letter_code
_entity_poly.pdbx_strand_id
1 'polypeptide(L)'
;MTAILPDTGQRGRTTVDDRVVARLAAKAVTEVDGVVDDGTSATADVRGDSVALDVRLSIAYPASVGQTTRQAREHLIGRVGEFTGLPVSRVDITVTAMQPRPAVTRRLR
;
A
#
# COMPACT_ATOMS: atom_id res chain seq x y z
N MET A 1 -2.74 8.12 32.74
CA MET A 1 -2.96 8.36 32.31
C MET A 1 -3.14 8.17 31.72
N THR A 2 -3.12 8.01 31.78
CA THR A 2 -3.37 8.14 31.24
C THR A 2 -3.52 7.89 30.56
N ALA A 3 -3.37 7.73 30.75
CA ALA A 3 -3.65 7.69 30.10
C ALA A 3 -3.83 7.32 29.50
N ILE A 4 -3.72 7.16 29.77
CA ILE A 4 -4.06 7.02 29.21
C ILE A 4 -4.33 6.55 28.55
N LEU A 5 -4.42 6.26 28.69
CA LEU A 5 -4.81 6.08 28.01
C LEU A 5 -5.11 5.76 27.28
N PRO A 6 -5.27 5.56 27.33
CA PRO A 6 -5.67 5.41 26.44
C PRO A 6 -6.10 5.00 25.78
N ASP A 7 -6.21 4.84 25.97
CA ASP A 7 -6.69 4.83 25.31
C ASP A 7 -7.00 4.58 24.61
N THR A 8 -6.99 4.32 24.86
CA THR A 8 -7.22 4.42 24.14
C THR A 8 -7.63 4.36 23.47
N GLY A 9 -7.52 4.17 23.83
CA GLY A 9 -7.83 4.53 23.18
C GLY A 9 -8.07 4.51 22.70
N GLN A 10 -8.15 4.37 23.02
CA GLN A 10 -8.28 4.71 22.60
C GLN A 10 -8.06 4.96 22.12
N ARG A 11 -7.83 4.90 22.53
CA ARG A 11 -7.59 5.31 22.12
C ARG A 11 -7.23 5.59 21.43
N GLY A 12 -6.89 5.68 21.64
CA GLY A 12 -6.69 6.11 21.02
C GLY A 12 -6.44 6.08 20.50
N ARG A 13 -6.57 6.27 20.77
CA ARG A 13 -6.29 6.20 20.25
C ARG A 13 -5.56 6.53 19.34
N THR A 14 -5.17 6.23 19.41
CA THR A 14 -4.22 6.65 18.41
C THR A 14 -4.85 6.67 17.05
N THR A 15 -5.02 7.81 16.52
CA THR A 15 -5.65 7.94 15.23
C THR A 15 -4.58 8.08 14.17
N VAL A 16 -4.46 7.09 13.30
CA VAL A 16 -3.53 7.18 12.17
C VAL A 16 -4.23 7.93 11.06
N ASP A 17 -3.56 8.96 10.55
CA ASP A 17 -4.12 9.80 9.49
C ASP A 17 -4.23 9.00 8.20
N ASP A 18 -5.39 9.04 7.57
CA ASP A 18 -5.65 8.34 6.30
C ASP A 18 -4.58 8.69 5.26
N ARG A 19 -4.15 9.96 5.21
CA ARG A 19 -3.18 10.39 4.22
C ARG A 19 -1.80 9.80 4.47
N VAL A 20 -1.44 9.60 5.73
CA VAL A 20 -0.18 8.97 6.08
C VAL A 20 -0.20 7.51 5.66
N VAL A 21 -1.31 6.82 5.94
CA VAL A 21 -1.47 5.42 5.54
C VAL A 21 -1.46 5.30 4.03
N ALA A 22 -2.16 6.20 3.33
CA ALA A 22 -2.18 6.17 1.87
C ALA A 22 -0.79 6.35 1.29
N ARG A 23 -0.01 7.28 1.84
CA ARG A 23 1.35 7.51 1.38
C ARG A 23 2.23 6.30 1.63
N LEU A 24 2.08 5.69 2.78
CA LEU A 24 2.82 4.47 3.10
C LEU A 24 2.45 3.36 2.12
N ALA A 25 1.16 3.19 1.83
CA ALA A 25 0.71 2.14 0.92
C ALA A 25 1.25 2.36 -0.48
N ALA A 26 1.21 3.59 -0.97
CA ALA A 26 1.73 3.91 -2.30
C ALA A 26 3.22 3.60 -2.39
N LYS A 27 3.97 3.91 -1.35
CA LYS A 27 5.40 3.63 -1.33
C LYS A 27 5.65 2.13 -1.20
N ALA A 28 4.90 1.47 -0.32
CA ALA A 28 5.11 0.04 -0.06
C ALA A 28 4.85 -0.79 -1.31
N VAL A 29 3.82 -0.44 -2.10
CA VAL A 29 3.48 -1.25 -3.26
C VAL A 29 4.57 -1.17 -4.34
N THR A 30 5.35 -0.08 -4.39
CA THR A 30 6.45 0.02 -5.35
C THR A 30 7.61 -0.91 -5.00
N GLU A 31 7.61 -1.48 -3.81
CA GLU A 31 8.61 -2.48 -3.41
C GLU A 31 8.34 -3.84 -4.05
N VAL A 32 7.15 -4.04 -4.60
CA VAL A 32 6.77 -5.30 -5.21
C VAL A 32 7.34 -5.36 -6.62
N ASP A 33 8.00 -6.48 -6.94
CA ASP A 33 8.58 -6.65 -8.25
C ASP A 33 7.49 -6.63 -9.32
N GLY A 34 7.73 -5.87 -10.38
CA GLY A 34 6.78 -5.72 -11.47
C GLY A 34 5.92 -4.47 -11.38
N VAL A 35 5.90 -3.79 -10.25
CA VAL A 35 5.15 -2.55 -10.10
C VAL A 35 6.03 -1.39 -10.56
N VAL A 36 5.45 -0.51 -11.37
CA VAL A 36 6.14 0.68 -11.86
C VAL A 36 5.85 1.83 -10.91
N ASP A 37 6.90 2.51 -10.46
CA ASP A 37 6.76 3.62 -9.50
C ASP A 37 5.89 4.73 -10.04
N ASP A 38 6.10 5.06 -11.31
CA ASP A 38 5.40 6.16 -11.93
C ASP A 38 3.92 5.81 -12.10
N GLY A 39 3.06 6.71 -11.68
CA GLY A 39 1.63 6.50 -11.82
C GLY A 39 1.00 5.71 -10.68
N THR A 40 1.78 5.35 -9.66
CA THR A 40 1.25 4.65 -8.50
C THR A 40 0.59 5.65 -7.54
N SER A 41 -0.60 5.33 -7.10
CA SER A 41 -1.30 6.13 -6.11
C SER A 41 -2.13 5.24 -5.21
N ALA A 42 -2.46 5.75 -4.04
CA ALA A 42 -3.24 5.00 -3.08
C ALA A 42 -4.11 5.92 -2.27
N THR A 43 -5.26 5.41 -1.85
CA THR A 43 -6.08 6.06 -0.85
C THR A 43 -6.33 5.05 0.26
N ALA A 44 -6.56 5.56 1.45
CA ALA A 44 -6.80 4.73 2.61
C ALA A 44 -8.01 5.27 3.37
N ASP A 45 -8.76 4.35 3.96
CA ASP A 45 -9.88 4.69 4.81
C ASP A 45 -9.66 3.95 6.12
N VAL A 46 -9.22 4.67 7.14
CA VAL A 46 -8.95 4.09 8.45
C VAL A 46 -10.21 4.20 9.29
N ARG A 47 -10.78 3.06 9.62
CA ARG A 47 -11.93 2.97 10.51
C ARG A 47 -11.44 2.45 11.84
N GLY A 48 -12.07 2.78 12.91
CA GLY A 48 -11.57 2.49 14.24
C GLY A 48 -10.82 1.18 14.42
N ASP A 49 -11.28 0.10 13.79
CA ASP A 49 -10.72 -1.23 14.00
C ASP A 49 -10.18 -1.87 12.72
N SER A 50 -10.15 -1.15 11.60
CA SER A 50 -9.67 -1.73 10.36
C SER A 50 -9.28 -0.66 9.36
N VAL A 51 -8.58 -1.09 8.31
CA VAL A 51 -8.13 -0.21 7.23
C VAL A 51 -8.59 -0.79 5.91
N ALA A 52 -9.15 0.06 5.04
CA ALA A 52 -9.45 -0.30 3.66
C ALA A 52 -8.54 0.50 2.75
N LEU A 53 -7.99 -0.15 1.74
CA LEU A 53 -7.05 0.47 0.80
C LEU A 53 -7.57 0.38 -0.62
N ASP A 54 -7.31 1.43 -1.38
CA ASP A 54 -7.59 1.47 -2.81
C ASP A 54 -6.31 1.93 -3.48
N VAL A 55 -5.71 1.07 -4.29
CA VAL A 55 -4.39 1.32 -4.89
C VAL A 55 -4.50 1.24 -6.40
N ARG A 56 -3.90 2.21 -7.07
CA ARG A 56 -3.81 2.24 -8.52
C ARG A 56 -2.35 2.15 -8.89
N LEU A 57 -2.03 1.26 -9.82
CA LEU A 57 -0.65 1.03 -10.19
C LEU A 57 -0.53 0.60 -11.65
N SER A 58 0.67 0.70 -12.15
CA SER A 58 1.03 0.16 -13.46
C SER A 58 1.95 -1.01 -13.27
N ILE A 59 1.92 -1.95 -14.20
CA ILE A 59 2.74 -3.15 -14.14
C ILE A 59 3.67 -3.16 -15.35
N ALA A 60 4.93 -3.50 -15.10
CA ALA A 60 5.95 -3.55 -16.13
C ALA A 60 5.95 -4.89 -16.85
N TYR A 61 5.95 -4.86 -18.20
CA TYR A 61 6.15 -6.09 -18.97
C TYR A 61 7.46 -6.74 -18.57
N PRO A 62 7.55 -8.03 -18.60
CA PRO A 62 6.51 -9.03 -18.90
C PRO A 62 5.90 -9.62 -17.64
N ALA A 63 5.83 -8.86 -16.56
CA ALA A 63 5.31 -9.38 -15.31
C ALA A 63 3.85 -9.80 -15.47
N SER A 64 3.47 -10.84 -14.75
CA SER A 64 2.09 -11.32 -14.73
C SER A 64 1.23 -10.38 -13.92
N VAL A 65 0.12 -9.92 -14.48
CA VAL A 65 -0.83 -9.06 -13.77
C VAL A 65 -1.35 -9.77 -12.52
N GLY A 66 -1.78 -11.03 -12.69
CA GLY A 66 -2.37 -11.76 -11.56
C GLY A 66 -1.38 -12.00 -10.44
N GLN A 67 -0.17 -12.40 -10.77
CA GLN A 67 0.84 -12.67 -9.76
C GLN A 67 1.29 -11.39 -9.07
N THR A 68 1.51 -10.31 -9.85
CA THR A 68 1.95 -9.05 -9.30
C THR A 68 0.91 -8.45 -8.37
N THR A 69 -0.37 -8.49 -8.74
CA THR A 69 -1.42 -7.96 -7.89
C THR A 69 -1.61 -8.78 -6.62
N ARG A 70 -1.42 -10.10 -6.72
CA ARG A 70 -1.48 -10.94 -5.52
C ARG A 70 -0.36 -10.59 -4.56
N GLN A 71 0.85 -10.45 -5.06
CA GLN A 71 2.00 -10.09 -4.24
C GLN A 71 1.82 -8.69 -3.64
N ALA A 72 1.29 -7.77 -4.43
CA ALA A 72 1.04 -6.41 -3.95
C ALA A 72 0.04 -6.42 -2.80
N ARG A 73 -1.03 -7.19 -2.95
CA ARG A 73 -2.05 -7.27 -1.91
C ARG A 73 -1.46 -7.81 -0.61
N GLU A 74 -0.71 -8.90 -0.70
CA GLU A 74 -0.10 -9.50 0.49
C GLU A 74 0.89 -8.57 1.15
N HIS A 75 1.70 -7.89 0.34
CA HIS A 75 2.69 -6.97 0.86
C HIS A 75 2.03 -5.79 1.58
N LEU A 76 0.96 -5.26 0.98
CA LEU A 76 0.24 -4.14 1.58
C LEU A 76 -0.43 -4.53 2.89
N ILE A 77 -1.04 -5.71 2.93
CA ILE A 77 -1.67 -6.19 4.14
C ILE A 77 -0.64 -6.25 5.27
N GLY A 78 0.54 -6.79 4.97
CA GLY A 78 1.58 -6.90 5.98
C GLY A 78 2.13 -5.56 6.42
N ARG A 79 2.50 -4.72 5.45
CA ARG A 79 3.14 -3.44 5.78
C ARG A 79 2.21 -2.46 6.45
N VAL A 80 0.99 -2.34 5.94
CA VAL A 80 0.03 -1.41 6.53
C VAL A 80 -0.44 -1.92 7.87
N GLY A 81 -0.64 -3.24 7.99
CA GLY A 81 -1.02 -3.83 9.27
C GLY A 81 0.03 -3.58 10.35
N GLU A 82 1.30 -3.73 10.01
CA GLU A 82 2.39 -3.46 10.95
C GLU A 82 2.42 -1.98 11.36
N PHE A 83 2.24 -1.11 10.38
CA PHE A 83 2.34 0.32 10.64
C PHE A 83 1.19 0.82 11.50
N THR A 84 -0.02 0.36 11.22
CA THR A 84 -1.22 0.87 11.90
C THR A 84 -1.57 0.08 13.16
N GLY A 85 -1.10 -1.17 13.23
CA GLY A 85 -1.57 -2.08 14.28
C GLY A 85 -3.00 -2.54 14.07
N LEU A 86 -3.57 -2.29 12.89
CA LEU A 86 -4.95 -2.64 12.58
C LEU A 86 -4.99 -3.64 11.44
N PRO A 87 -5.98 -4.53 11.43
CA PRO A 87 -6.14 -5.42 10.28
C PRO A 87 -6.56 -4.64 9.05
N VAL A 88 -6.05 -5.07 7.91
CA VAL A 88 -6.47 -4.51 6.63
C VAL A 88 -7.65 -5.32 6.14
N SER A 89 -8.83 -4.70 6.10
CA SER A 89 -10.07 -5.40 5.79
C SER A 89 -10.29 -5.55 4.29
N ARG A 90 -9.70 -4.65 3.49
CA ARG A 90 -9.90 -4.68 2.05
C ARG A 90 -8.74 -3.99 1.35
N VAL A 91 -8.31 -4.59 0.24
CA VAL A 91 -7.32 -3.98 -0.65
C VAL A 91 -7.87 -4.11 -2.06
N ASP A 92 -8.24 -2.99 -2.66
CA ASP A 92 -8.67 -2.95 -4.05
C ASP A 92 -7.51 -2.43 -4.88
N ILE A 93 -7.09 -3.21 -5.86
CA ILE A 93 -5.97 -2.86 -6.73
C ILE A 93 -6.49 -2.71 -8.15
N THR A 94 -6.26 -1.53 -8.73
CA THR A 94 -6.60 -1.25 -10.11
C THR A 94 -5.31 -1.12 -10.90
N VAL A 95 -5.15 -1.94 -11.93
CA VAL A 95 -4.01 -1.85 -12.84
C VAL A 95 -4.41 -0.86 -13.92
N THR A 96 -3.76 0.30 -13.93
CA THR A 96 -4.12 1.37 -14.85
C THR A 96 -3.42 1.25 -16.20
N ALA A 97 -2.26 0.58 -16.25
CA ALA A 97 -1.53 0.42 -17.50
C ALA A 97 -0.52 -0.71 -17.37
N MET A 98 -0.19 -1.30 -18.51
CA MET A 98 0.97 -2.16 -18.66
C MET A 98 2.02 -1.34 -19.38
N GLN A 99 3.21 -1.26 -18.82
CA GLN A 99 4.27 -0.43 -19.37
C GLN A 99 5.50 -1.26 -19.68
N PRO A 100 6.29 -0.85 -20.69
CA PRO A 100 7.59 -1.49 -20.87
C PRO A 100 8.42 -1.26 -19.61
N ARG A 101 9.24 -2.24 -19.26
CA ARG A 101 10.17 -2.05 -18.15
C ARG A 101 11.08 -0.86 -18.50
N PRO A 102 11.30 0.06 -17.57
CA PRO A 102 12.16 1.19 -17.85
C PRO A 102 13.54 0.72 -18.32
N ALA A 103 14.06 1.38 -19.32
CA ALA A 103 15.36 1.06 -19.86
C ALA A 103 16.40 1.54 -18.88
N VAL A 104 16.89 0.65 -18.20
CA VAL A 104 17.89 0.97 -17.25
C VAL A 104 19.22 0.61 -17.77
N THR A 105 19.14 0.26 -18.31
CA THR A 105 19.88 -0.11 -18.59
C THR A 105 20.82 0.25 -19.24
N ARG A 106 20.83 0.62 -19.27
CA ARG A 106 21.23 0.90 -19.74
C ARG A 106 22.22 1.10 -19.80
N ARG A 107 22.43 0.89 -19.43
CA ARG A 107 23.04 1.07 -19.40
C ARG A 107 23.97 0.64 -19.67
N LEU A 108 24.02 0.40 -19.70
CA LEU A 108 24.62 0.20 -19.87
C LEU A 108 25.65 0.19 -20.12
N ARG A 109 26.03 0.30 -20.20
CA ARG A 109 26.66 0.61 -20.39
C ARG A 109 27.35 0.61 -20.37
#